data_09447677db8a936cadeb504a56913b26
#
_entry.id   09447677db8a936cadeb504a56913b26
#
_cell.length_a   1.000
_cell.length_b   1.000
_cell.length_c   1.000
_cell.angle_alpha   90.00
_cell.angle_beta   90.00
_cell.angle_gamma   90.00
#
_symmetry.space_group_name_H-M   'P 1'
#
loop_
_entity.id
_entity.type
_entity.pdbx_description
1 polymer ?
#
loop_
_entity_poly.entity_id
_entity_poly.type
_entity_poly.pdbx_seq_one_letter_code
_entity_poly.pdbx_strand_id
1 'polypeptide(L)'
;MNTAGQYVQPDLLKAVSFDASPVDSIAAELHTIELANSTDWEGFRSAARRLIALEIAPARVDWQMQSSAQTALFAASAPGKKGLDLATSPLPPAEVVPPAATKVPPHFITLCQTAILHSNPARFGLLYRLLWRLQREPGLRHDPLDPDWVAAERMAQAVRRDLHKMKAFVRFRTVQDAAYQLDAASGLLHVAWFEPDHHIAEAAAPFFIRRFTQMRWAILTPDRSLAWNGHDLHLGPGACKADAPPADAGEALWLTYYQHIFNPARLKIKAMQKEMPRRYWKNLPEAVFISELSAQANERQHTMLEQAPTVPRRRIPQI
;
A
#
# COMPACT_ATOMS: atom_id res chain seq x y z
N MET A 1 28.25 -5.63 -85.02
CA MET A 1 27.08 -6.48 -85.32
C MET A 1 26.45 -6.85 -84.06
N ASN A 2 25.32 -6.24 -83.83
CA ASN A 2 24.52 -6.29 -82.60
C ASN A 2 23.49 -7.42 -82.67
N THR A 3 23.37 -8.25 -81.70
CA THR A 3 22.17 -9.09 -81.48
C THR A 3 21.73 -9.00 -80.02
N ALA A 4 20.66 -8.25 -79.86
CA ALA A 4 19.92 -8.10 -78.63
C ALA A 4 19.19 -9.40 -78.26
N GLY A 5 19.46 -9.93 -77.08
CA GLY A 5 18.71 -11.04 -76.50
C GLY A 5 17.51 -10.49 -75.76
N GLN A 6 16.28 -10.85 -76.19
CA GLN A 6 15.04 -10.60 -75.52
C GLN A 6 14.95 -11.45 -74.24
N TYR A 7 14.76 -10.80 -73.11
CA TYR A 7 14.34 -11.45 -71.85
C TYR A 7 12.83 -11.59 -71.83
N VAL A 8 12.35 -12.81 -71.84
CA VAL A 8 10.95 -13.17 -71.63
C VAL A 8 10.73 -13.25 -70.11
N GLN A 9 9.85 -12.42 -69.57
CA GLN A 9 9.35 -12.53 -68.22
C GLN A 9 8.29 -13.67 -68.16
N PRO A 10 8.40 -14.58 -67.17
CA PRO A 10 7.27 -15.50 -66.91
C PRO A 10 6.28 -14.80 -65.96
N ASP A 11 5.08 -14.67 -66.43
CA ASP A 11 3.87 -14.39 -65.70
C ASP A 11 3.67 -15.45 -64.59
N LEU A 12 3.88 -15.08 -63.32
CA LEU A 12 3.56 -15.86 -62.15
C LEU A 12 2.91 -15.01 -61.03
N LEU A 13 1.83 -14.35 -61.42
CA LEU A 13 0.87 -13.80 -60.46
C LEU A 13 -0.48 -14.49 -60.66
N LYS A 14 -0.53 -15.77 -60.34
CA LYS A 14 -1.84 -16.38 -59.99
C LYS A 14 -2.18 -15.89 -58.59
N ALA A 15 -3.16 -15.02 -58.47
CA ALA A 15 -3.82 -14.61 -57.27
C ALA A 15 -4.27 -15.85 -56.49
N VAL A 16 -3.59 -16.19 -55.43
CA VAL A 16 -4.13 -17.08 -54.39
C VAL A 16 -5.12 -16.23 -53.61
N SER A 17 -6.40 -16.44 -53.89
CA SER A 17 -7.50 -15.98 -53.06
C SER A 17 -7.31 -16.68 -51.70
N PHE A 18 -6.78 -15.96 -50.71
CA PHE A 18 -6.99 -16.33 -49.32
C PHE A 18 -8.46 -16.09 -49.02
N ASP A 19 -9.19 -17.16 -48.99
CA ASP A 19 -10.51 -17.23 -48.39
C ASP A 19 -10.30 -16.96 -46.90
N ALA A 20 -10.45 -15.70 -46.52
CA ALA A 20 -10.48 -15.29 -45.12
C ALA A 20 -11.82 -15.79 -44.58
N SER A 21 -11.81 -17.04 -44.11
CA SER A 21 -12.83 -17.49 -43.20
C SER A 21 -12.98 -16.43 -42.13
N PRO A 22 -14.18 -15.96 -41.80
CA PRO A 22 -14.35 -15.05 -40.68
C PRO A 22 -13.87 -15.79 -39.43
N VAL A 23 -12.69 -15.42 -38.97
CA VAL A 23 -12.27 -15.74 -37.59
C VAL A 23 -13.36 -15.10 -36.78
N ASP A 24 -14.24 -15.91 -36.22
CA ASP A 24 -15.23 -15.51 -35.23
C ASP A 24 -14.52 -14.68 -34.20
N SER A 25 -14.59 -13.37 -34.38
CA SER A 25 -14.29 -12.40 -33.35
C SER A 25 -15.37 -12.56 -32.28
N ILE A 26 -15.27 -13.61 -31.49
CA ILE A 26 -15.98 -13.69 -30.23
C ILE A 26 -15.50 -12.47 -29.46
N ALA A 27 -16.26 -11.41 -29.49
CA ALA A 27 -16.06 -10.24 -28.68
C ALA A 27 -15.88 -10.76 -27.25
N ALA A 28 -14.64 -10.74 -26.75
CA ALA A 28 -14.31 -11.38 -25.49
C ALA A 28 -15.04 -10.60 -24.40
N GLU A 29 -16.12 -11.19 -23.89
CA GLU A 29 -16.97 -10.62 -22.84
C GLU A 29 -16.11 -10.29 -21.63
N LEU A 30 -16.03 -9.01 -21.25
CA LEU A 30 -15.28 -8.52 -20.12
C LEU A 30 -16.19 -8.52 -18.89
N HIS A 31 -15.76 -9.17 -17.83
CA HIS A 31 -16.50 -9.21 -16.56
C HIS A 31 -15.95 -8.14 -15.61
N THR A 32 -16.78 -7.17 -15.27
CA THR A 32 -16.44 -6.15 -14.26
C THR A 32 -16.81 -6.63 -12.88
N ILE A 33 -15.84 -6.59 -11.96
CA ILE A 33 -15.99 -6.94 -10.56
C ILE A 33 -15.90 -5.68 -9.74
N GLU A 34 -16.98 -5.32 -9.06
CA GLU A 34 -17.02 -4.20 -8.14
C GLU A 34 -16.67 -4.65 -6.72
N LEU A 35 -15.66 -4.01 -6.13
CA LEU A 35 -15.25 -4.20 -4.74
C LEU A 35 -15.75 -3.03 -3.90
N ALA A 36 -16.19 -3.30 -2.67
CA ALA A 36 -16.76 -2.30 -1.78
C ALA A 36 -15.78 -1.17 -1.43
N ASN A 37 -14.48 -1.50 -1.34
CA ASN A 37 -13.42 -0.53 -1.06
C ASN A 37 -12.05 -1.07 -1.47
N SER A 38 -11.01 -0.24 -1.31
CA SER A 38 -9.63 -0.55 -1.70
C SER A 38 -8.98 -1.73 -0.94
N THR A 39 -9.56 -2.18 0.16
CA THR A 39 -9.07 -3.26 1.01
C THR A 39 -10.06 -4.41 1.19
N ASP A 40 -11.06 -4.49 0.33
CA ASP A 40 -12.15 -5.47 0.39
C ASP A 40 -11.65 -6.90 0.11
N TRP A 41 -11.10 -7.52 1.15
CA TRP A 41 -10.61 -8.90 1.09
C TRP A 41 -11.72 -9.92 0.85
N GLU A 42 -12.86 -9.80 1.52
CA GLU A 42 -13.95 -10.78 1.40
C GLU A 42 -14.65 -10.68 0.06
N GLY A 43 -14.85 -9.47 -0.47
CA GLY A 43 -15.36 -9.24 -1.82
C GLY A 43 -14.42 -9.85 -2.87
N PHE A 44 -13.11 -9.55 -2.79
CA PHE A 44 -12.12 -10.13 -3.68
C PHE A 44 -12.10 -11.66 -3.61
N ARG A 45 -12.06 -12.24 -2.41
CA ARG A 45 -12.02 -13.69 -2.19
C ARG A 45 -13.26 -14.37 -2.74
N SER A 46 -14.45 -13.81 -2.51
CA SER A 46 -15.72 -14.32 -3.01
C SER A 46 -15.77 -14.27 -4.55
N ALA A 47 -15.43 -13.13 -5.14
CA ALA A 47 -15.39 -12.96 -6.58
C ALA A 47 -14.38 -13.90 -7.26
N ALA A 48 -13.16 -13.98 -6.72
CA ALA A 48 -12.11 -14.86 -7.25
C ALA A 48 -12.53 -16.35 -7.27
N ARG A 49 -13.22 -16.81 -6.21
CA ARG A 49 -13.77 -18.17 -6.19
C ARG A 49 -14.81 -18.41 -7.27
N ARG A 50 -15.73 -17.46 -7.50
CA ARG A 50 -16.75 -17.54 -8.54
C ARG A 50 -16.12 -17.55 -9.92
N LEU A 51 -15.16 -16.66 -10.16
CA LEU A 51 -14.44 -16.58 -11.44
C LEU A 51 -13.68 -17.88 -11.76
N ILE A 52 -13.05 -18.52 -10.77
CA ILE A 52 -12.39 -19.82 -10.93
C ILE A 52 -13.42 -20.91 -11.25
N ALA A 53 -14.55 -20.94 -10.55
CA ALA A 53 -15.60 -21.93 -10.77
C ALA A 53 -16.27 -21.81 -12.16
N LEU A 54 -16.31 -20.60 -12.69
CA LEU A 54 -16.83 -20.30 -14.05
C LEU A 54 -15.74 -20.37 -15.13
N GLU A 55 -14.51 -20.75 -14.76
CA GLU A 55 -13.35 -20.83 -15.66
C GLU A 55 -13.07 -19.53 -16.44
N ILE A 56 -13.34 -18.37 -15.82
CA ILE A 56 -13.10 -17.06 -16.43
C ILE A 56 -11.61 -16.69 -16.30
N ALA A 57 -10.94 -16.56 -17.46
CA ALA A 57 -9.53 -16.22 -17.50
C ALA A 57 -9.24 -14.79 -16.99
N PRO A 58 -8.08 -14.53 -16.36
CA PRO A 58 -7.73 -13.21 -15.80
C PRO A 58 -7.78 -12.05 -16.79
N ALA A 59 -7.50 -12.30 -18.07
CA ALA A 59 -7.57 -11.31 -19.14
C ALA A 59 -9.01 -10.82 -19.42
N ARG A 60 -10.02 -11.54 -18.93
CA ARG A 60 -11.44 -11.21 -19.11
C ARG A 60 -12.06 -10.59 -17.85
N VAL A 61 -11.25 -10.16 -16.89
CA VAL A 61 -11.72 -9.61 -15.60
C VAL A 61 -11.18 -8.20 -15.41
N ASP A 62 -12.07 -7.26 -15.18
CA ASP A 62 -11.77 -5.90 -14.77
C ASP A 62 -12.20 -5.68 -13.31
N TRP A 63 -11.25 -5.23 -12.48
CA TRP A 63 -11.46 -5.01 -11.05
C TRP A 63 -11.67 -3.52 -10.77
N GLN A 64 -12.84 -3.16 -10.32
CA GLN A 64 -13.21 -1.77 -10.02
C GLN A 64 -13.58 -1.59 -8.55
N MET A 65 -13.34 -0.39 -8.02
CA MET A 65 -13.85 0.02 -6.71
C MET A 65 -15.20 0.67 -6.89
N GLN A 66 -16.15 0.39 -6.00
CA GLN A 66 -17.37 1.18 -5.93
C GLN A 66 -17.01 2.64 -5.77
N SER A 67 -17.42 3.45 -6.74
CA SER A 67 -17.28 4.90 -6.66
C SER A 67 -18.22 5.39 -5.57
N SER A 68 -17.69 6.10 -4.56
CA SER A 68 -18.58 6.81 -3.63
C SER A 68 -19.50 7.73 -4.44
N ALA A 69 -20.78 7.83 -4.07
CA ALA A 69 -21.79 8.59 -4.80
C ALA A 69 -21.37 10.03 -5.17
N GLN A 70 -20.48 10.63 -4.39
CA GLN A 70 -19.89 11.94 -4.68
C GLN A 70 -18.97 11.94 -5.90
N THR A 71 -18.20 10.87 -6.15
CA THR A 71 -17.31 10.79 -7.32
C THR A 71 -18.12 10.54 -8.59
N ALA A 72 -19.26 9.84 -8.52
CA ALA A 72 -20.14 9.59 -9.64
C ALA A 72 -20.79 10.88 -10.17
N LEU A 73 -21.11 11.85 -9.30
CA LEU A 73 -21.67 13.14 -9.72
C LEU A 73 -20.66 13.98 -10.54
N PHE A 74 -19.37 13.89 -10.25
CA PHE A 74 -18.33 14.61 -11.01
C PHE A 74 -17.89 13.87 -12.26
N ALA A 75 -18.01 12.53 -12.32
CA ALA A 75 -17.71 11.74 -13.50
C ALA A 75 -18.73 11.94 -14.63
N ALA A 76 -19.99 12.23 -14.29
CA ALA A 76 -21.05 12.50 -15.26
C ALA A 76 -20.88 13.82 -16.03
N SER A 77 -19.96 14.70 -15.60
CA SER A 77 -19.75 16.04 -16.19
C SER A 77 -18.52 16.14 -17.11
N ALA A 78 -17.79 15.04 -17.38
CA ALA A 78 -16.64 15.07 -18.28
C ALA A 78 -17.08 14.74 -19.72
N PRO A 79 -17.00 15.68 -20.69
CA PRO A 79 -17.34 15.40 -22.07
C PRO A 79 -16.25 14.56 -22.73
N GLY A 80 -16.61 13.38 -23.23
CA GLY A 80 -15.95 12.75 -24.37
C GLY A 80 -14.79 11.80 -24.09
N LYS A 81 -15.06 10.63 -23.51
CA LYS A 81 -14.38 9.41 -23.92
C LYS A 81 -15.43 8.47 -24.51
N LYS A 82 -15.49 8.39 -25.84
CA LYS A 82 -16.13 7.27 -26.53
C LYS A 82 -15.34 6.02 -26.16
N GLY A 83 -15.72 5.38 -25.04
CA GLY A 83 -15.30 4.03 -24.72
C GLY A 83 -15.88 3.11 -25.79
N LEU A 84 -15.07 2.20 -26.31
CA LEU A 84 -15.58 1.01 -26.99
C LEU A 84 -16.58 0.37 -26.02
N ASP A 85 -17.83 0.23 -26.44
CA ASP A 85 -18.87 -0.54 -25.74
C ASP A 85 -18.46 -2.02 -25.77
N LEU A 86 -17.53 -2.42 -24.90
CA LEU A 86 -17.36 -3.83 -24.57
C LEU A 86 -18.56 -4.22 -23.71
N ALA A 87 -19.34 -5.19 -24.20
CA ALA A 87 -20.45 -5.73 -23.46
C ALA A 87 -19.97 -6.20 -22.06
N THR A 88 -20.33 -5.45 -21.03
CA THR A 88 -19.97 -5.76 -19.65
C THR A 88 -21.05 -6.66 -19.08
N SER A 89 -20.73 -7.92 -18.84
CA SER A 89 -21.68 -8.89 -18.27
C SER A 89 -21.48 -9.00 -16.76
N PRO A 90 -22.51 -8.80 -15.93
CA PRO A 90 -22.41 -9.05 -14.50
C PRO A 90 -22.23 -10.56 -14.25
N LEU A 91 -21.44 -10.91 -13.23
CA LEU A 91 -21.31 -12.31 -12.80
C LEU A 91 -22.68 -12.85 -12.34
N PRO A 92 -23.01 -14.12 -12.66
CA PRO A 92 -24.22 -14.75 -12.16
C PRO A 92 -24.24 -14.75 -10.61
N PRO A 93 -25.44 -14.72 -9.96
CA PRO A 93 -25.56 -14.73 -8.52
C PRO A 93 -24.76 -15.87 -7.85
N ALA A 94 -24.25 -15.64 -6.67
CA ALA A 94 -23.41 -16.61 -5.93
C ALA A 94 -24.13 -17.96 -5.68
N GLU A 95 -25.45 -17.95 -5.61
CA GLU A 95 -26.30 -19.13 -5.38
C GLU A 95 -26.30 -20.11 -6.55
N VAL A 96 -25.97 -19.66 -7.75
CA VAL A 96 -25.97 -20.48 -8.98
C VAL A 96 -24.62 -21.16 -9.22
N VAL A 97 -23.58 -20.73 -8.54
CA VAL A 97 -22.21 -21.23 -8.79
C VAL A 97 -21.83 -22.25 -7.70
N PRO A 98 -21.58 -23.51 -8.06
CA PRO A 98 -21.15 -24.50 -7.07
C PRO A 98 -19.84 -24.07 -6.42
N PRO A 99 -19.64 -24.32 -5.13
CA PRO A 99 -18.40 -23.97 -4.45
C PRO A 99 -17.23 -24.74 -5.09
N ALA A 100 -16.36 -24.03 -5.77
CA ALA A 100 -15.13 -24.64 -6.27
C ALA A 100 -14.29 -25.12 -5.08
N ALA A 101 -13.98 -26.43 -5.05
CA ALA A 101 -13.09 -27.02 -4.07
C ALA A 101 -11.61 -26.62 -4.37
N THR A 102 -11.37 -25.31 -4.42
CA THR A 102 -10.06 -24.75 -4.75
C THR A 102 -9.14 -24.88 -3.55
N LYS A 103 -8.19 -25.80 -3.60
CA LYS A 103 -7.14 -25.92 -2.58
C LYS A 103 -6.10 -24.85 -2.81
N VAL A 104 -6.08 -23.84 -1.93
CA VAL A 104 -5.13 -22.72 -1.98
C VAL A 104 -4.13 -22.87 -0.83
N PRO A 105 -2.82 -22.76 -1.08
CA PRO A 105 -1.82 -22.82 -0.02
C PRO A 105 -2.03 -21.71 1.02
N PRO A 106 -1.92 -21.98 2.35
CA PRO A 106 -2.14 -20.97 3.39
C PRO A 106 -1.25 -19.73 3.24
N HIS A 107 0.02 -19.92 2.84
CA HIS A 107 0.95 -18.80 2.63
C HIS A 107 0.51 -17.88 1.49
N PHE A 108 -0.15 -18.40 0.44
CA PHE A 108 -0.70 -17.58 -0.64
C PHE A 108 -1.88 -16.72 -0.13
N ILE A 109 -2.72 -17.26 0.76
CA ILE A 109 -3.80 -16.48 1.39
C ILE A 109 -3.21 -15.32 2.19
N THR A 110 -2.18 -15.58 3.00
CA THR A 110 -1.48 -14.54 3.78
C THR A 110 -0.81 -13.50 2.87
N LEU A 111 -0.22 -13.93 1.76
CA LEU A 111 0.34 -13.05 0.74
C LEU A 111 -0.75 -12.15 0.15
N CYS A 112 -1.89 -12.71 -0.24
CA CYS A 112 -3.02 -11.95 -0.78
C CYS A 112 -3.56 -10.93 0.22
N GLN A 113 -3.80 -11.34 1.49
CA GLN A 113 -4.29 -10.46 2.55
C GLN A 113 -3.36 -9.28 2.81
N THR A 114 -2.05 -9.46 2.60
CA THR A 114 -1.09 -8.37 2.74
C THR A 114 -1.00 -7.53 1.47
N ALA A 115 -0.87 -8.17 0.30
CA ALA A 115 -0.66 -7.48 -0.96
C ALA A 115 -1.89 -6.66 -1.41
N ILE A 116 -3.10 -7.07 -0.99
CA ILE A 116 -4.34 -6.33 -1.30
C ILE A 116 -4.34 -4.91 -0.71
N LEU A 117 -3.60 -4.68 0.36
CA LEU A 117 -3.45 -3.36 0.97
C LEU A 117 -2.53 -2.42 0.18
N HIS A 118 -1.84 -2.91 -0.85
CA HIS A 118 -0.94 -2.11 -1.66
C HIS A 118 -1.71 -1.09 -2.52
N SER A 119 -1.16 0.13 -2.71
CA SER A 119 -1.82 1.21 -3.46
C SER A 119 -1.91 1.00 -4.97
N ASN A 120 -1.12 0.07 -5.56
CA ASN A 120 -1.17 -0.21 -6.98
C ASN A 120 -2.53 -0.82 -7.37
N PRO A 121 -3.32 -0.19 -8.28
CA PRO A 121 -4.64 -0.70 -8.69
C PRO A 121 -4.57 -2.08 -9.37
N ALA A 122 -3.45 -2.43 -10.02
CA ALA A 122 -3.28 -3.73 -10.69
C ALA A 122 -3.15 -4.93 -9.73
N ARG A 123 -3.10 -4.71 -8.41
CA ARG A 123 -2.92 -5.76 -7.40
C ARG A 123 -3.97 -6.86 -7.46
N PHE A 124 -5.24 -6.51 -7.66
CA PHE A 124 -6.33 -7.49 -7.72
C PHE A 124 -6.20 -8.41 -8.93
N GLY A 125 -5.92 -7.83 -10.10
CA GLY A 125 -5.67 -8.59 -11.33
C GLY A 125 -4.44 -9.51 -11.21
N LEU A 126 -3.36 -9.03 -10.60
CA LEU A 126 -2.15 -9.81 -10.31
C LEU A 126 -2.45 -11.00 -9.38
N LEU A 127 -3.14 -10.78 -8.28
CA LEU A 127 -3.48 -11.81 -7.29
C LEU A 127 -4.45 -12.84 -7.89
N TYR A 128 -5.42 -12.41 -8.70
CA TYR A 128 -6.32 -13.32 -9.40
C TYR A 128 -5.57 -14.13 -10.46
N ARG A 129 -4.65 -13.54 -11.22
CA ARG A 129 -3.81 -14.25 -12.18
C ARG A 129 -2.94 -15.32 -11.52
N LEU A 130 -2.34 -15.01 -10.37
CA LEU A 130 -1.60 -16.00 -9.58
C LEU A 130 -2.50 -17.14 -9.11
N LEU A 131 -3.70 -16.84 -8.60
CA LEU A 131 -4.67 -17.85 -8.19
C LEU A 131 -5.06 -18.76 -9.36
N TRP A 132 -5.33 -18.17 -10.52
CA TRP A 132 -5.67 -18.89 -11.76
C TRP A 132 -4.56 -19.86 -12.18
N ARG A 133 -3.32 -19.40 -12.16
CA ARG A 133 -2.14 -20.18 -12.53
C ARG A 133 -1.84 -21.28 -11.50
N LEU A 134 -2.00 -21.01 -10.20
CA LEU A 134 -1.82 -22.02 -9.15
C LEU A 134 -2.74 -23.23 -9.29
N GLN A 135 -3.90 -23.09 -9.92
CA GLN A 135 -4.81 -24.21 -10.19
C GLN A 135 -4.37 -25.06 -11.37
N ARG A 136 -3.57 -24.51 -12.29
CA ARG A 136 -3.20 -25.11 -13.58
C ARG A 136 -1.73 -25.50 -13.65
N GLU A 137 -0.88 -24.85 -12.86
CA GLU A 137 0.58 -25.02 -12.84
C GLU A 137 1.03 -25.53 -11.45
N PRO A 138 1.05 -26.86 -11.22
CA PRO A 138 1.38 -27.41 -9.89
C PRO A 138 2.77 -27.01 -9.37
N GLY A 139 3.72 -26.72 -10.29
CA GLY A 139 5.08 -26.29 -9.96
C GLY A 139 5.18 -24.82 -9.48
N LEU A 140 4.21 -23.96 -9.82
CA LEU A 140 4.28 -22.53 -9.54
C LEU A 140 4.48 -22.20 -8.06
N ARG A 141 3.88 -23.00 -7.15
CA ARG A 141 4.04 -22.83 -5.69
C ARG A 141 5.47 -23.01 -5.18
N HIS A 142 6.34 -23.63 -6.00
CA HIS A 142 7.74 -23.92 -5.68
C HIS A 142 8.71 -23.08 -6.53
N ASP A 143 8.19 -22.19 -7.38
CA ASP A 143 9.01 -21.29 -8.20
C ASP A 143 9.08 -19.88 -7.57
N PRO A 144 10.15 -19.59 -6.80
CA PRO A 144 10.34 -18.29 -6.18
C PRO A 144 10.75 -17.19 -7.17
N LEU A 145 11.06 -17.54 -8.42
CA LEU A 145 11.52 -16.62 -9.46
C LEU A 145 10.39 -16.23 -10.43
N ASP A 146 9.22 -16.82 -10.30
CA ASP A 146 8.07 -16.44 -11.10
C ASP A 146 7.78 -14.94 -10.99
N PRO A 147 7.66 -14.21 -12.12
CA PRO A 147 7.55 -12.75 -12.12
C PRO A 147 6.30 -12.24 -11.40
N ASP A 148 5.16 -12.95 -11.49
CA ASP A 148 3.92 -12.56 -10.80
C ASP A 148 4.05 -12.80 -9.30
N TRP A 149 4.69 -13.93 -8.91
CA TRP A 149 4.96 -14.21 -7.51
C TRP A 149 5.89 -13.19 -6.88
N VAL A 150 7.00 -12.88 -7.56
CA VAL A 150 7.95 -11.84 -7.13
C VAL A 150 7.28 -10.48 -7.03
N ALA A 151 6.39 -10.12 -7.98
CA ALA A 151 5.66 -8.87 -7.92
C ALA A 151 4.72 -8.80 -6.72
N ALA A 152 3.95 -9.86 -6.44
CA ALA A 152 3.05 -9.92 -5.28
C ALA A 152 3.84 -9.87 -3.95
N GLU A 153 4.97 -10.57 -3.83
CA GLU A 153 5.83 -10.51 -2.65
C GLU A 153 6.44 -9.12 -2.42
N ARG A 154 6.85 -8.43 -3.49
CA ARG A 154 7.33 -7.04 -3.41
C ARG A 154 6.24 -6.10 -2.90
N MET A 155 4.99 -6.25 -3.37
CA MET A 155 3.84 -5.49 -2.88
C MET A 155 3.61 -5.77 -1.39
N ALA A 156 3.56 -7.03 -0.98
CA ALA A 156 3.39 -7.41 0.42
C ALA A 156 4.53 -6.89 1.30
N GLN A 157 5.77 -6.90 0.82
CA GLN A 157 6.91 -6.37 1.54
C GLN A 157 6.82 -4.84 1.70
N ALA A 158 6.36 -4.12 0.68
CA ALA A 158 6.14 -2.67 0.76
C ALA A 158 5.08 -2.32 1.81
N VAL A 159 3.96 -3.04 1.81
CA VAL A 159 2.89 -2.90 2.81
C VAL A 159 3.41 -3.19 4.23
N ARG A 160 4.15 -4.28 4.44
CA ARG A 160 4.73 -4.59 5.77
C ARG A 160 5.68 -3.51 6.27
N ARG A 161 6.49 -2.93 5.37
CA ARG A 161 7.36 -1.79 5.72
C ARG A 161 6.55 -0.55 6.11
N ASP A 162 5.50 -0.24 5.36
CA ASP A 162 4.65 0.91 5.63
C ASP A 162 3.88 0.76 6.95
N LEU A 163 3.32 -0.43 7.24
CA LEU A 163 2.74 -0.78 8.53
C LEU A 163 3.74 -0.59 9.69
N HIS A 164 4.98 -1.02 9.49
CA HIS A 164 6.04 -0.82 10.49
C HIS A 164 6.30 0.67 10.73
N LYS A 165 6.39 1.47 9.65
CA LYS A 165 6.62 2.92 9.74
C LYS A 165 5.44 3.64 10.40
N MET A 166 4.20 3.28 10.09
CA MET A 166 3.04 3.85 10.76
C MET A 166 3.09 3.62 12.28
N LYS A 167 3.37 2.39 12.72
CA LYS A 167 3.50 2.05 14.14
C LYS A 167 4.63 2.81 14.84
N ALA A 168 5.71 3.11 14.13
CA ALA A 168 6.89 3.80 14.68
C ALA A 168 6.73 5.33 14.71
N PHE A 169 6.02 5.91 13.73
CA PHE A 169 6.04 7.36 13.48
C PHE A 169 4.73 8.08 13.72
N VAL A 170 3.65 7.42 14.07
CA VAL A 170 2.44 8.10 14.56
C VAL A 170 2.76 8.84 15.85
N ARG A 171 2.41 10.15 15.89
CA ARG A 171 2.58 11.03 17.06
C ARG A 171 1.23 11.65 17.38
N PHE A 172 0.74 11.35 18.58
CA PHE A 172 -0.51 11.90 19.07
C PHE A 172 -0.31 13.28 19.68
N ARG A 173 -1.24 14.18 19.41
CA ARG A 173 -1.39 15.49 20.01
C ARG A 173 -2.67 15.51 20.82
N THR A 174 -2.62 16.07 22.01
CA THR A 174 -3.76 16.12 22.91
C THR A 174 -4.63 17.33 22.61
N VAL A 175 -5.94 17.12 22.49
CA VAL A 175 -6.93 18.17 22.32
C VAL A 175 -8.05 17.99 23.35
N GLN A 176 -8.69 19.11 23.73
CA GLN A 176 -9.92 19.09 24.50
C GLN A 176 -11.07 18.74 23.55
N ASP A 177 -11.81 17.70 23.88
CA ASP A 177 -13.01 17.30 23.16
C ASP A 177 -14.23 18.00 23.78
N ALA A 178 -14.71 19.04 23.14
CA ALA A 178 -15.84 19.84 23.61
C ALA A 178 -17.15 19.02 23.79
N ALA A 179 -17.27 17.88 23.11
CA ALA A 179 -18.44 16.99 23.24
C ALA A 179 -18.47 16.19 24.55
N TYR A 180 -17.34 16.13 25.29
CA TYR A 180 -17.18 15.31 26.50
C TYR A 180 -16.74 16.11 27.72
N GLN A 181 -17.26 17.33 27.89
CA GLN A 181 -16.86 18.27 28.96
C GLN A 181 -17.33 17.88 30.38
N LEU A 182 -17.99 16.73 30.56
CA LEU A 182 -18.55 16.36 31.88
C LEU A 182 -17.53 15.97 32.95
N ASP A 183 -16.30 15.55 32.54
CA ASP A 183 -15.19 15.24 33.48
C ASP A 183 -13.86 15.69 32.88
N ALA A 184 -13.08 16.49 33.61
CA ALA A 184 -11.81 17.04 33.15
C ALA A 184 -10.76 15.97 32.72
N ALA A 185 -10.88 14.74 33.22
CA ALA A 185 -10.03 13.61 32.83
C ALA A 185 -10.57 12.85 31.61
N SER A 186 -11.88 12.87 31.34
CA SER A 186 -12.53 12.16 30.25
C SER A 186 -12.63 12.98 28.95
N GLY A 187 -12.40 14.31 29.01
CA GLY A 187 -12.50 15.23 27.88
C GLY A 187 -11.28 15.26 26.95
N LEU A 188 -10.25 14.45 27.20
CA LEU A 188 -9.06 14.44 26.36
C LEU A 188 -9.20 13.48 25.19
N LEU A 189 -8.93 13.97 23.97
CA LEU A 189 -8.79 13.20 22.75
C LEU A 189 -7.37 13.35 22.22
N HIS A 190 -6.77 12.25 21.81
CA HIS A 190 -5.43 12.23 21.24
C HIS A 190 -5.49 12.03 19.75
N VAL A 191 -5.15 13.04 18.98
CA VAL A 191 -5.26 13.02 17.50
C VAL A 191 -3.88 12.95 16.86
N ALA A 192 -3.73 12.08 15.88
CA ALA A 192 -2.53 11.96 15.08
C ALA A 192 -2.84 12.09 13.60
N TRP A 193 -1.92 12.68 12.85
CA TRP A 193 -1.91 12.67 11.40
C TRP A 193 -0.81 11.75 10.89
N PHE A 194 -1.14 10.91 9.92
CA PHE A 194 -0.17 10.05 9.24
C PHE A 194 -0.53 9.91 7.76
N GLU A 195 0.47 9.90 6.89
CA GLU A 195 0.32 9.73 5.45
C GLU A 195 0.98 8.40 5.02
N PRO A 196 0.23 7.30 5.01
CA PRO A 196 0.75 6.02 4.51
C PRO A 196 0.87 6.02 2.98
N ASP A 197 1.77 5.17 2.45
CA ASP A 197 1.88 4.94 1.01
C ASP A 197 0.82 3.96 0.49
N HIS A 198 0.26 3.16 1.39
CA HIS A 198 -0.64 2.06 1.09
C HIS A 198 -1.89 2.13 1.99
N HIS A 199 -2.93 1.35 1.67
CA HIS A 199 -4.20 1.31 2.38
C HIS A 199 -4.08 0.54 3.70
N ILE A 200 -3.25 1.00 4.64
CA ILE A 200 -2.86 0.24 5.84
C ILE A 200 -3.51 0.72 7.13
N ALA A 201 -4.27 1.81 7.11
CA ALA A 201 -4.81 2.43 8.32
C ALA A 201 -5.58 1.41 9.17
N GLU A 202 -6.56 0.73 8.59
CA GLU A 202 -7.38 -0.27 9.29
C GLU A 202 -6.56 -1.47 9.77
N ALA A 203 -5.62 -1.96 8.95
CA ALA A 203 -4.73 -3.06 9.31
C ALA A 203 -3.77 -2.72 10.46
N ALA A 204 -3.47 -1.43 10.68
CA ALA A 204 -2.67 -0.96 11.79
C ALA A 204 -3.46 -0.81 13.11
N ALA A 205 -4.79 -0.63 13.03
CA ALA A 205 -5.66 -0.34 14.17
C ALA A 205 -5.49 -1.32 15.36
N PRO A 206 -5.40 -2.66 15.17
CA PRO A 206 -5.24 -3.59 16.29
C PRO A 206 -3.97 -3.35 17.12
N PHE A 207 -2.91 -2.83 16.51
CA PHE A 207 -1.71 -2.45 17.25
C PHE A 207 -1.98 -1.25 18.18
N PHE A 208 -2.62 -0.20 17.67
CA PHE A 208 -2.91 1.01 18.43
C PHE A 208 -3.92 0.75 19.55
N ILE A 209 -4.96 -0.05 19.29
CA ILE A 209 -5.93 -0.49 20.30
C ILE A 209 -5.22 -1.18 21.46
N ARG A 210 -4.38 -2.19 21.19
CA ARG A 210 -3.65 -2.90 22.25
C ARG A 210 -2.64 -2.01 22.99
N ARG A 211 -2.02 -1.06 22.30
CA ARG A 211 -0.97 -0.21 22.88
C ARG A 211 -1.55 0.94 23.72
N PHE A 212 -2.72 1.43 23.34
CA PHE A 212 -3.36 2.62 23.91
C PHE A 212 -4.83 2.34 24.28
N THR A 213 -5.06 1.23 24.99
CA THR A 213 -6.39 0.70 25.31
C THR A 213 -7.27 1.69 26.06
N GLN A 214 -6.70 2.39 27.07
CA GLN A 214 -7.40 3.32 27.94
C GLN A 214 -7.46 4.76 27.39
N MET A 215 -6.77 5.01 26.30
CA MET A 215 -6.65 6.33 25.71
C MET A 215 -7.69 6.46 24.59
N ARG A 216 -8.48 7.54 24.61
CA ARG A 216 -9.30 7.91 23.45
C ARG A 216 -8.40 8.53 22.38
N TRP A 217 -8.43 7.99 21.18
CA TRP A 217 -7.56 8.46 20.13
C TRP A 217 -8.21 8.46 18.76
N ALA A 218 -7.72 9.33 17.86
CA ALA A 218 -8.02 9.32 16.44
C ALA A 218 -6.73 9.36 15.63
N ILE A 219 -6.68 8.60 14.54
CA ILE A 219 -5.61 8.66 13.54
C ILE A 219 -6.24 9.07 12.22
N LEU A 220 -5.84 10.25 11.75
CA LEU A 220 -6.29 10.82 10.49
C LEU A 220 -5.31 10.45 9.39
N THR A 221 -5.81 9.92 8.29
CA THR A 221 -5.01 9.65 7.08
C THR A 221 -5.76 10.14 5.83
N PRO A 222 -5.09 10.37 4.70
CA PRO A 222 -5.76 10.82 3.48
C PRO A 222 -6.84 9.88 2.95
N ASP A 223 -6.70 8.59 3.18
CA ASP A 223 -7.61 7.56 2.66
C ASP A 223 -8.74 7.23 3.64
N ARG A 224 -8.42 7.12 4.94
CA ARG A 224 -9.37 6.68 5.96
C ARG A 224 -8.98 7.20 7.35
N SER A 225 -9.95 7.58 8.15
CA SER A 225 -9.75 7.95 9.56
C SER A 225 -10.15 6.81 10.49
N LEU A 226 -9.43 6.68 11.59
CA LEU A 226 -9.69 5.72 12.67
C LEU A 226 -9.97 6.51 13.95
N ALA A 227 -11.00 6.12 14.71
CA ALA A 227 -11.28 6.68 16.02
C ALA A 227 -11.57 5.57 17.02
N TRP A 228 -10.88 5.59 18.16
CA TRP A 228 -11.06 4.67 19.27
C TRP A 228 -11.60 5.40 20.49
N ASN A 229 -12.75 4.98 20.99
CA ASN A 229 -13.42 5.61 22.13
C ASN A 229 -13.08 4.98 23.50
N GLY A 230 -12.22 3.95 23.50
CA GLY A 230 -11.90 3.12 24.68
C GLY A 230 -12.55 1.73 24.64
N HIS A 231 -13.56 1.53 23.79
CA HIS A 231 -14.32 0.29 23.64
C HIS A 231 -14.45 -0.14 22.19
N ASP A 232 -14.82 0.78 21.30
CA ASP A 232 -15.13 0.50 19.91
C ASP A 232 -14.23 1.30 18.96
N LEU A 233 -13.85 0.64 17.86
CA LEU A 233 -13.16 1.27 16.75
C LEU A 233 -14.17 1.76 15.72
N HIS A 234 -14.14 3.05 15.43
CA HIS A 234 -14.93 3.68 14.38
C HIS A 234 -14.05 4.01 13.18
N LEU A 235 -14.56 3.71 11.98
CA LEU A 235 -13.90 4.02 10.71
C LEU A 235 -14.61 5.21 10.08
N GLY A 236 -13.84 6.21 9.65
CA GLY A 236 -14.34 7.39 8.96
C GLY A 236 -13.72 7.56 7.58
N PRO A 237 -14.19 8.53 6.80
CA PRO A 237 -13.60 8.92 5.53
C PRO A 237 -12.17 9.43 5.72
N GLY A 238 -11.45 9.62 4.61
CA GLY A 238 -10.17 10.30 4.59
C GLY A 238 -10.27 11.74 5.09
N ALA A 239 -9.18 12.25 5.61
CA ALA A 239 -9.05 13.60 6.16
C ALA A 239 -7.95 14.39 5.45
N CYS A 240 -7.93 15.70 5.68
CA CYS A 240 -6.84 16.58 5.27
C CYS A 240 -5.88 16.82 6.44
N LYS A 241 -4.63 17.15 6.13
CA LYS A 241 -3.65 17.48 7.18
C LYS A 241 -4.08 18.70 8.04
N ALA A 242 -4.85 19.61 7.46
CA ALA A 242 -5.39 20.77 8.17
C ALA A 242 -6.39 20.39 9.28
N ASP A 243 -6.98 19.20 9.21
CA ASP A 243 -7.90 18.68 10.23
C ASP A 243 -7.16 18.19 11.48
N ALA A 244 -5.82 17.99 11.37
CA ALA A 244 -5.00 17.60 12.51
C ALA A 244 -4.73 18.81 13.42
N PRO A 245 -4.74 18.61 14.75
CA PRO A 245 -4.49 19.69 15.69
C PRO A 245 -3.07 20.27 15.54
N PRO A 246 -2.88 21.56 15.89
CA PRO A 246 -1.56 22.17 15.94
C PRO A 246 -0.67 21.53 16.99
N ALA A 247 0.61 21.94 17.06
CA ALA A 247 1.55 21.49 18.08
C ALA A 247 1.01 21.82 19.48
N ASP A 248 1.16 20.89 20.41
CA ASP A 248 0.75 21.03 21.81
C ASP A 248 1.95 21.14 22.78
N ALA A 249 1.67 21.39 24.06
CA ALA A 249 2.70 21.47 25.10
C ALA A 249 3.46 20.14 25.31
N GLY A 250 2.82 19.01 25.09
CA GLY A 250 3.44 17.69 25.14
C GLY A 250 4.49 17.50 24.05
N GLU A 251 4.27 18.09 22.87
CA GLU A 251 5.23 18.12 21.77
C GLU A 251 6.50 18.90 22.16
N ALA A 252 6.34 20.06 22.80
CA ALA A 252 7.47 20.86 23.29
C ALA A 252 8.31 20.09 24.35
N LEU A 253 7.65 19.38 25.26
CA LEU A 253 8.33 18.52 26.25
C LEU A 253 9.07 17.36 25.57
N TRP A 254 8.47 16.72 24.57
CA TRP A 254 9.11 15.67 23.80
C TRP A 254 10.36 16.17 23.06
N LEU A 255 10.31 17.35 22.46
CA LEU A 255 11.45 17.97 21.78
C LEU A 255 12.61 18.22 22.76
N THR A 256 12.30 18.75 23.95
CA THR A 256 13.28 18.96 25.01
C THR A 256 13.92 17.63 25.43
N TYR A 257 13.13 16.60 25.68
CA TYR A 257 13.62 15.26 26.01
C TYR A 257 14.50 14.69 24.89
N TYR A 258 14.08 14.79 23.63
CA TYR A 258 14.82 14.30 22.47
C TYR A 258 16.22 14.92 22.36
N GLN A 259 16.34 16.22 22.57
CA GLN A 259 17.62 16.92 22.58
C GLN A 259 18.57 16.39 23.67
N HIS A 260 18.05 16.05 24.84
CA HIS A 260 18.87 15.58 25.98
C HIS A 260 19.33 14.12 25.80
N ILE A 261 18.53 13.26 25.17
CA ILE A 261 18.90 11.85 24.98
C ILE A 261 19.73 11.61 23.72
N PHE A 262 19.81 12.62 22.85
CA PHE A 262 20.54 12.50 21.60
C PHE A 262 22.04 12.31 21.84
N ASN A 263 22.57 11.16 21.38
CA ASN A 263 24.01 10.87 21.48
C ASN A 263 24.68 11.01 20.11
N PRO A 264 25.46 12.08 19.88
CA PRO A 264 26.15 12.33 18.61
C PRO A 264 27.08 11.19 18.18
N ALA A 265 27.77 10.55 19.13
CA ALA A 265 28.72 9.48 18.84
C ALA A 265 28.08 8.21 18.26
N ARG A 266 26.76 8.04 18.43
CA ARG A 266 25.99 6.91 17.89
C ARG A 266 25.28 7.22 16.58
N LEU A 267 25.40 8.47 16.08
CA LEU A 267 24.70 8.92 14.89
C LEU A 267 25.27 8.27 13.63
N LYS A 268 24.50 7.41 13.01
CA LYS A 268 24.76 6.85 11.68
C LYS A 268 23.72 7.39 10.71
N ILE A 269 23.98 8.54 10.09
CA ILE A 269 23.02 9.29 9.26
C ILE A 269 22.39 8.39 8.18
N LYS A 270 23.18 7.59 7.45
CA LYS A 270 22.66 6.68 6.42
C LYS A 270 21.72 5.62 6.99
N ALA A 271 22.05 5.03 8.14
CA ALA A 271 21.20 4.05 8.81
C ALA A 271 19.90 4.72 9.33
N MET A 272 20.02 5.90 9.93
CA MET A 272 18.88 6.68 10.40
C MET A 272 17.93 7.01 9.23
N GLN A 273 18.43 7.49 8.10
CA GLN A 273 17.58 7.81 6.94
C GLN A 273 16.92 6.57 6.33
N LYS A 274 17.56 5.40 6.40
CA LYS A 274 16.96 4.13 5.99
C LYS A 274 15.78 3.75 6.89
N GLU A 275 15.96 3.86 8.20
CA GLU A 275 14.94 3.50 9.20
C GLU A 275 13.85 4.58 9.34
N MET A 276 14.23 5.86 9.18
CA MET A 276 13.37 7.03 9.27
C MET A 276 13.44 7.86 7.98
N PRO A 277 12.74 7.46 6.89
CA PRO A 277 12.76 8.15 5.61
C PRO A 277 12.32 9.60 5.72
N ARG A 278 12.97 10.50 4.98
CA ARG A 278 12.75 11.95 5.02
C ARG A 278 11.31 12.37 4.79
N ARG A 279 10.52 11.59 4.04
CA ARG A 279 9.09 11.87 3.79
C ARG A 279 8.25 11.96 5.06
N TYR A 280 8.63 11.24 6.14
CA TYR A 280 7.92 11.29 7.42
C TYR A 280 8.36 12.48 8.30
N TRP A 281 9.52 13.10 8.01
CA TRP A 281 10.08 14.17 8.84
C TRP A 281 9.15 15.36 9.00
N LYS A 282 8.34 15.67 7.95
CA LYS A 282 7.35 16.74 7.98
C LYS A 282 6.25 16.57 9.06
N ASN A 283 6.10 15.35 9.59
CA ASN A 283 5.11 14.99 10.59
C ASN A 283 5.74 14.61 11.94
N LEU A 284 7.09 14.70 12.06
CA LEU A 284 7.83 14.39 13.26
C LEU A 284 8.35 15.68 13.90
N PRO A 285 7.92 16.06 15.12
CA PRO A 285 8.38 17.26 15.79
C PRO A 285 9.90 17.30 15.94
N GLU A 286 10.51 16.17 16.29
CA GLU A 286 11.94 16.01 16.50
C GLU A 286 12.78 16.18 15.20
N ALA A 287 12.18 16.10 14.04
CA ALA A 287 12.90 16.20 12.76
C ALA A 287 13.53 17.59 12.54
N VAL A 288 13.01 18.63 13.15
CA VAL A 288 13.55 20.00 13.10
C VAL A 288 15.01 20.03 13.59
N PHE A 289 15.34 19.24 14.59
CA PHE A 289 16.67 19.21 15.18
C PHE A 289 17.66 18.26 14.49
N ILE A 290 17.19 17.38 13.59
CA ILE A 290 18.06 16.34 12.97
C ILE A 290 19.24 16.98 12.22
N SER A 291 19.02 18.04 11.48
CA SER A 291 20.08 18.72 10.73
C SER A 291 21.12 19.37 11.66
N GLU A 292 20.65 20.09 12.68
CA GLU A 292 21.48 20.77 13.66
C GLU A 292 22.29 19.77 14.52
N LEU A 293 21.62 18.77 15.07
CA LEU A 293 22.26 17.72 15.86
C LEU A 293 23.26 16.90 15.04
N SER A 294 22.98 16.70 13.74
CA SER A 294 23.89 16.01 12.83
C SER A 294 25.15 16.85 12.56
N ALA A 295 25.01 18.17 12.39
CA ALA A 295 26.14 19.08 12.23
C ALA A 295 27.01 19.11 13.49
N GLN A 296 26.39 19.27 14.66
CA GLN A 296 27.09 19.23 15.96
C GLN A 296 27.78 17.89 16.23
N ALA A 297 27.20 16.76 15.77
CA ALA A 297 27.80 15.45 15.89
C ALA A 297 29.12 15.35 15.10
N ASN A 298 29.14 15.87 13.89
CA ASN A 298 30.35 15.89 13.05
C ASN A 298 31.44 16.78 13.66
N GLU A 299 31.08 17.96 14.16
CA GLU A 299 32.00 18.88 14.82
C GLU A 299 32.62 18.27 16.09
N ARG A 300 31.79 17.67 16.96
CA ARG A 300 32.24 16.98 18.16
C ARG A 300 33.14 15.79 17.86
N GLN A 301 32.82 15.03 16.82
CA GLN A 301 33.65 13.90 16.37
C GLN A 301 35.03 14.41 15.90
N HIS A 302 35.09 15.50 15.15
CA HIS A 302 36.34 16.13 14.72
C HIS A 302 37.16 16.59 15.91
N THR A 303 36.55 17.29 16.87
CA THR A 303 37.20 17.75 18.11
C THR A 303 37.72 16.59 18.98
N MET A 304 36.94 15.46 19.02
CA MET A 304 37.41 14.26 19.75
C MET A 304 38.61 13.58 19.11
N LEU A 305 38.70 13.62 17.78
CA LEU A 305 39.85 13.08 17.03
C LEU A 305 41.11 13.94 17.20
N GLU A 306 40.93 15.25 17.40
CA GLU A 306 42.03 16.21 17.62
C GLU A 306 42.51 16.26 19.08
N GLN A 307 41.72 15.78 20.05
CA GLN A 307 42.10 15.76 21.45
C GLN A 307 43.06 14.61 21.74
N ALA A 308 44.14 14.93 22.48
CA ALA A 308 45.07 13.93 22.96
C ALA A 308 44.38 12.87 23.83
N PRO A 309 44.82 11.59 23.79
CA PRO A 309 44.23 10.52 24.59
C PRO A 309 44.21 10.88 26.06
N THR A 310 43.02 10.84 26.68
CA THR A 310 42.88 11.08 28.10
C THR A 310 43.48 9.92 28.89
N VAL A 311 44.45 10.20 29.75
CA VAL A 311 45.07 9.18 30.63
C VAL A 311 44.00 8.69 31.61
N PRO A 312 43.76 7.36 31.73
CA PRO A 312 42.76 6.83 32.66
C PRO A 312 43.08 7.20 34.10
N ARG A 313 42.15 7.82 34.80
CA ARG A 313 42.31 8.21 36.22
C ARG A 313 42.35 7.05 37.21
N ARG A 314 42.00 5.83 36.79
CA ARG A 314 42.10 4.59 37.61
C ARG A 314 42.75 3.50 36.82
N ARG A 315 43.89 3.00 37.29
CA ARG A 315 44.40 1.67 36.89
C ARG A 315 43.52 0.62 37.58
N ILE A 316 42.87 -0.23 36.82
CA ILE A 316 42.24 -1.44 37.36
C ILE A 316 43.37 -2.34 37.76
N PRO A 317 43.48 -2.79 39.09
CA PRO A 317 44.47 -3.77 39.45
C PRO A 317 44.25 -5.04 38.67
N GLN A 318 45.29 -5.52 38.02
CA GLN A 318 45.26 -6.86 37.46
C GLN A 318 45.26 -7.86 38.61
N ILE A 319 44.23 -8.72 38.67
CA ILE A 319 44.15 -9.87 39.60
C ILE A 319 44.91 -11.03 38.97
#